data_05b0bb7575c02d88132cb58434380504
#
_entry.id   05b0bb7575c02d88132cb58434380504
#
_cell.length_a   1.000
_cell.length_b   1.000
_cell.length_c   1.000
_cell.angle_alpha   90.00
_cell.angle_beta   90.00
_cell.angle_gamma   90.00
#
_symmetry.space_group_name_H-M   'P 1'
#
loop_
_entity.id
_entity.type
_entity.pdbx_description
1 polymer ?
#
loop_
_entity_poly.entity_id
_entity_poly.type
_entity_poly.pdbx_seq_one_letter_code
_entity_poly.pdbx_strand_id
1 'polypeptide(L)'
;TNIFKKQYTEVNVELLNRFENGTEVTAELLKSTGAISKIEKDGVKILGEGTLEKAVTVKAAKFTASAQEKIEKAGGKAELV
;
A
#
# COMPACT_ATOMS: atom_id res chain seq x y z
N THR A 1 -24.33 -7.61 12.02
CA THR A 1 -22.88 -7.72 12.09
C THR A 1 -22.37 -8.70 11.05
N ASN A 2 -21.37 -8.29 10.29
CA ASN A 2 -20.79 -9.15 9.27
C ASN A 2 -19.58 -9.90 9.84
N ILE A 3 -19.76 -11.17 10.16
CA ILE A 3 -18.70 -12.00 10.73
C ILE A 3 -17.65 -12.39 9.69
N PHE A 4 -17.93 -12.17 8.42
CA PHE A 4 -17.02 -12.48 7.32
C PHE A 4 -16.30 -11.23 6.79
N LYS A 5 -16.44 -10.13 7.49
CA LYS A 5 -15.81 -8.88 7.09
C LYS A 5 -14.29 -9.05 7.08
N LYS A 6 -13.69 -8.64 5.96
CA LYS A 6 -12.24 -8.69 5.83
C LYS A 6 -11.58 -7.59 6.65
N GLN A 7 -10.40 -7.89 7.17
CA GLN A 7 -9.63 -6.95 7.98
C GLN A 7 -8.30 -6.69 7.30
N TYR A 8 -8.10 -5.43 6.91
CA TYR A 8 -6.87 -5.01 6.25
C TYR A 8 -6.19 -3.92 7.07
N THR A 9 -4.85 -3.88 6.97
CA THR A 9 -4.11 -2.74 7.46
C THR A 9 -4.15 -1.69 6.34
N GLU A 10 -4.80 -0.57 6.58
CA GLU A 10 -4.98 0.46 5.56
C GLU A 10 -3.78 1.40 5.51
N VAL A 11 -3.27 1.63 4.30
CA VAL A 11 -2.11 2.49 4.06
C VAL A 11 -2.44 3.42 2.91
N ASN A 12 -2.28 4.72 3.12
CA ASN A 12 -2.50 5.71 2.05
C ASN A 12 -1.27 5.80 1.14
N VAL A 13 -1.51 6.05 -0.15
CA VAL A 13 -0.40 6.18 -1.11
C VAL A 13 0.59 7.27 -0.71
N GLU A 14 0.12 8.31 -0.04
CA GLU A 14 0.99 9.39 0.41
C GLU A 14 2.09 8.90 1.35
N LEU A 15 1.81 7.88 2.14
CA LEU A 15 2.79 7.29 3.05
C LEU A 15 3.98 6.70 2.27
N LEU A 16 3.74 6.27 1.04
CA LEU A 16 4.77 5.64 0.21
C LEU A 16 5.83 6.63 -0.27
N ASN A 17 5.59 7.95 -0.12
CA ASN A 17 6.57 8.97 -0.49
C ASN A 17 7.83 8.92 0.39
N ARG A 18 7.78 8.22 1.52
CA ARG A 18 8.94 8.07 2.41
C ARG A 18 9.98 7.10 1.84
N PHE A 19 9.61 6.33 0.83
CA PHE A 19 10.52 5.38 0.19
C PHE A 19 11.13 6.02 -1.05
N GLU A 20 12.29 5.51 -1.45
CA GLU A 20 12.97 6.01 -2.64
C GLU A 20 12.39 5.37 -3.91
N ASN A 21 12.62 6.04 -5.05
CA ASN A 21 12.23 5.51 -6.34
C ASN A 21 12.85 4.13 -6.55
N GLY A 22 12.05 3.20 -7.06
CA GLY A 22 12.50 1.85 -7.34
C GLY A 22 12.40 0.90 -6.16
N THR A 23 11.95 1.39 -5.00
CA THR A 23 11.79 0.53 -3.82
C THR A 23 10.62 -0.44 -4.05
N GLU A 24 10.84 -1.68 -3.65
CA GLU A 24 9.77 -2.68 -3.65
C GLU A 24 9.11 -2.67 -2.27
N VAL A 25 7.91 -2.13 -2.21
CA VAL A 25 7.17 -1.96 -0.95
C VAL A 25 6.30 -3.19 -0.68
N THR A 26 6.58 -3.85 0.43
CA THR A 26 5.79 -5.02 0.87
C THR A 26 5.22 -4.73 2.25
N ALA A 27 4.28 -5.57 2.70
CA ALA A 27 3.73 -5.45 4.04
C ALA A 27 4.84 -5.56 5.10
N GLU A 28 5.78 -6.45 4.86
CA GLU A 28 6.92 -6.65 5.77
C GLU A 28 7.80 -5.42 5.84
N LEU A 29 8.07 -4.79 4.69
CA LEU A 29 8.87 -3.58 4.66
C LEU A 29 8.16 -2.44 5.40
N LEU A 30 6.84 -2.30 5.20
CA LEU A 30 6.06 -1.28 5.90
C LEU A 30 6.13 -1.48 7.42
N LYS A 31 6.06 -2.71 7.87
CA LYS A 31 6.15 -3.00 9.29
C LYS A 31 7.56 -2.76 9.80
N SER A 32 8.56 -3.19 9.06
CA SER A 32 9.97 -3.06 9.42
C SER A 32 10.40 -1.60 9.58
N THR A 33 9.88 -0.71 8.73
CA THR A 33 10.21 0.71 8.79
C THR A 33 9.37 1.49 9.80
N GLY A 34 8.40 0.84 10.43
CA GLY A 34 7.51 1.50 11.38
C GLY A 34 6.37 2.26 10.74
N ALA A 35 6.18 2.14 9.43
CA ALA A 35 5.07 2.78 8.74
C ALA A 35 3.73 2.24 9.20
N ILE A 36 3.70 0.94 9.53
CA ILE A 36 2.54 0.30 10.13
C ILE A 36 2.99 -0.43 11.39
N SER A 37 2.08 -0.58 12.36
CA SER A 37 2.41 -1.24 13.62
C SER A 37 2.20 -2.75 13.57
N LYS A 38 1.27 -3.19 12.75
CA LYS A 38 1.01 -4.62 12.57
C LYS A 38 0.37 -4.89 11.21
N ILE A 39 0.47 -6.15 10.76
CA ILE A 39 -0.18 -6.60 9.54
C ILE A 39 -1.46 -7.32 9.94
N GLU A 40 -2.60 -6.79 9.51
CA GLU A 40 -3.89 -7.39 9.80
C GLU A 40 -4.06 -8.75 9.09
N LYS A 41 -5.06 -9.50 9.54
CA LYS A 41 -5.34 -10.86 9.07
C LYS A 41 -5.36 -11.00 7.55
N ASP A 42 -5.97 -10.06 6.86
CA ASP A 42 -6.14 -10.13 5.40
C ASP A 42 -5.06 -9.36 4.63
N GLY A 43 -4.09 -8.80 5.32
CA GLY A 43 -2.95 -8.12 4.71
C GLY A 43 -3.11 -6.61 4.64
N VAL A 44 -2.44 -6.01 3.69
CA VAL A 44 -2.41 -4.55 3.52
C VAL A 44 -3.30 -4.11 2.37
N LYS A 45 -4.07 -3.06 2.61
CA LYS A 45 -4.92 -2.43 1.60
C LYS A 45 -4.39 -1.02 1.37
N ILE A 46 -4.08 -0.71 0.12
CA ILE A 46 -3.58 0.61 -0.24
C ILE A 46 -4.73 1.51 -0.65
N LEU A 47 -4.85 2.65 0.01
CA LEU A 47 -5.88 3.64 -0.25
C LEU A 47 -5.32 4.79 -1.07
N GLY A 48 -6.16 5.37 -1.91
CA GLY A 48 -5.73 6.42 -2.82
C GLY A 48 -5.81 7.84 -2.28
N GLU A 49 -5.61 8.01 -0.98
CA GLU A 49 -5.64 9.34 -0.38
C GLU A 49 -4.27 9.99 -0.43
N GLY A 50 -4.25 11.28 -0.72
CA GLY A 50 -3.02 12.05 -0.84
C GLY A 50 -2.41 11.91 -2.21
N THR A 51 -1.15 12.31 -2.34
CA THR A 51 -0.42 12.31 -3.60
C THR A 51 0.82 11.44 -3.50
N LEU A 52 1.04 10.58 -4.49
CA LEU A 52 2.25 9.77 -4.58
C LEU A 52 3.17 10.38 -5.63
N GLU A 53 4.39 10.69 -5.21
CA GLU A 53 5.40 11.29 -6.10
C GLU A 53 6.55 10.33 -6.41
N LYS A 54 6.57 9.17 -5.79
CA LYS A 54 7.67 8.21 -5.95
C LYS A 54 7.24 7.03 -6.82
N ALA A 55 8.12 6.60 -7.68
CA ALA A 55 7.91 5.44 -8.53
C ALA A 55 8.32 4.18 -7.76
N VAL A 56 7.39 3.61 -7.02
CA VAL A 56 7.63 2.42 -6.20
C VAL A 56 6.79 1.25 -6.68
N THR A 57 7.32 0.03 -6.49
CA THR A 57 6.56 -1.19 -6.75
C THR A 57 5.89 -1.57 -5.44
N VAL A 58 4.57 -1.60 -5.42
CA VAL A 58 3.82 -1.89 -4.19
C VAL A 58 3.17 -3.26 -4.29
N LYS A 59 3.48 -4.11 -3.32
CA LYS A 59 2.87 -5.43 -3.23
C LYS A 59 1.95 -5.45 -2.02
N ALA A 60 0.67 -5.58 -2.27
CA ALA A 60 -0.34 -5.56 -1.21
C ALA A 60 -1.47 -6.54 -1.53
N ALA A 61 -2.30 -6.80 -0.51
CA ALA A 61 -3.42 -7.72 -0.68
C ALA A 61 -4.54 -7.08 -1.48
N LYS A 62 -4.69 -5.76 -1.39
CA LYS A 62 -5.74 -5.05 -2.12
C LYS A 62 -5.35 -3.59 -2.36
N PHE A 63 -5.86 -3.05 -3.46
CA PHE A 63 -5.71 -1.64 -3.82
C PHE A 63 -7.08 -1.06 -4.14
N THR A 64 -7.31 0.20 -3.77
CA THR A 64 -8.48 0.91 -4.29
C THR A 64 -8.17 1.34 -5.72
N ALA A 65 -9.20 1.62 -6.51
CA ALA A 65 -9.00 2.06 -7.89
C ALA A 65 -8.14 3.32 -7.96
N SER A 66 -8.39 4.28 -7.08
CA SER A 66 -7.61 5.51 -7.04
C SER A 66 -6.16 5.27 -6.61
N ALA A 67 -5.94 4.33 -5.69
CA ALA A 67 -4.58 4.00 -5.26
C ALA A 67 -3.77 3.41 -6.41
N GLN A 68 -4.35 2.46 -7.13
CA GLN A 68 -3.70 1.83 -8.27
C GLN A 68 -3.37 2.87 -9.34
N GLU A 69 -4.31 3.74 -9.64
CA GLU A 69 -4.12 4.80 -10.62
C GLU A 69 -2.97 5.73 -10.23
N LYS A 70 -2.92 6.15 -8.98
CA LYS A 70 -1.87 7.05 -8.49
C LYS A 70 -0.49 6.40 -8.51
N ILE A 71 -0.41 5.12 -8.15
CA ILE A 71 0.85 4.38 -8.20
C ILE A 71 1.36 4.29 -9.63
N GLU A 72 0.50 3.94 -10.56
CA GLU A 72 0.88 3.83 -11.98
C GLU A 72 1.24 5.18 -12.58
N LYS A 73 0.50 6.21 -12.21
CA LYS A 73 0.76 7.56 -12.68
C LYS A 73 2.10 8.11 -12.22
N ALA A 74 2.54 7.68 -11.05
CA ALA A 74 3.84 8.08 -10.51
C ALA A 74 4.99 7.28 -11.14
N GLY A 75 4.69 6.34 -12.03
CA GLY A 75 5.68 5.50 -12.68
C GLY A 75 5.96 4.19 -11.95
N GLY A 76 5.21 3.90 -10.92
CA GLY A 76 5.38 2.69 -10.13
C GLY A 76 4.50 1.54 -10.62
N LYS A 77 4.40 0.53 -9.80
CA LYS A 77 3.66 -0.69 -10.12
C LYS A 77 2.86 -1.15 -8.92
N ALA A 78 1.62 -1.58 -9.15
CA ALA A 78 0.78 -2.15 -8.11
C ALA A 78 0.60 -3.64 -8.38
N GLU A 79 1.02 -4.48 -7.44
CA GLU A 79 0.92 -5.92 -7.58
C GLU A 79 0.16 -6.53 -6.42
N LEU A 80 -0.76 -7.44 -6.71
CA LEU A 80 -1.48 -8.20 -5.70
C LEU A 80 -0.65 -9.39 -5.25
N VAL A 81 -0.65 -9.65 -3.97
CA VAL A 81 0.06 -10.80 -3.38
C VAL A 81 -0.87 -11.66 -2.54
#